data_25d1e4310dc6c19b8bd1a6d4eb8af9d1
#
_entry.id   25d1e4310dc6c19b8bd1a6d4eb8af9d1
#
_cell.length_a   1.000
_cell.length_b   1.000
_cell.length_c   1.000
_cell.angle_alpha   90.00
_cell.angle_beta   90.00
_cell.angle_gamma   90.00
#
_symmetry.space_group_name_H-M   'P 1'
#
loop_
_entity.id
_entity.type
_entity.pdbx_description
1 polymer ?
#
loop_
_entity_poly.entity_id
_entity_poly.type
_entity_poly.pdbx_seq_one_letter_code
_entity_poly.pdbx_strand_id
1 'polypeptide(L)'
;TTPSGYKTNNKHYHRIDGDQISYDFGLQPYSGGIKSDGSHKYVHIADTEIFNTDNHGDWVSNVRDYTSNEEAAFIIHTGDICYENGLKAHIKLMNTANMNCPIFYCVGNHDLVKGKYGEELFESIYGPVFYSFDAGSVHYIVTPMAGGDYQPGYTKEDVYRWLKNDLAQIPQGKPIVVFNHDLLTYGDQFIFGINDQEQINLNDHNLKAWVYGHWHINYIKKQGNVYSVSTATLDKGGIDHSTSAFRVLHVDKKGDFTSELRYTYLDKSIQISTPAEGQVPVLASGAVLVTVNVY
;
A
#
# COMPACT_ATOMS: atom_id res chain seq x y z
N THR A 1 -7.38 14.13 6.48
CA THR A 1 -6.26 13.62 5.64
C THR A 1 -5.05 14.53 5.73
N THR A 2 -3.85 13.96 5.68
CA THR A 2 -2.61 14.75 5.61
C THR A 2 -2.52 15.39 4.22
N PRO A 3 -2.40 16.73 4.11
CA PRO A 3 -2.28 17.37 2.81
C PRO A 3 -0.97 16.99 2.11
N SER A 4 -0.98 17.00 0.78
CA SER A 4 0.22 16.79 -0.03
C SER A 4 1.32 17.80 0.36
N GLY A 5 2.57 17.33 0.46
CA GLY A 5 3.71 18.15 0.89
C GLY A 5 3.86 18.33 2.40
N TYR A 6 3.12 17.59 3.19
CA TYR A 6 3.24 17.57 4.65
C TYR A 6 3.31 16.15 5.20
N LYS A 7 3.92 16.00 6.38
CA LYS A 7 3.86 14.81 7.21
C LYS A 7 3.41 15.15 8.61
N THR A 8 2.86 14.18 9.32
CA THR A 8 2.51 14.30 10.74
C THR A 8 3.48 13.49 11.59
N ASN A 9 3.51 13.77 12.87
CA ASN A 9 4.25 12.97 13.85
C ASN A 9 3.45 11.69 14.19
N ASN A 10 3.41 10.71 13.28
CA ASN A 10 2.71 9.43 13.41
C ASN A 10 1.18 9.50 13.57
N LYS A 11 0.59 10.69 13.74
CA LYS A 11 -0.86 10.86 13.87
C LYS A 11 -1.41 11.73 12.76
N HIS A 12 -2.03 11.10 11.79
CA HIS A 12 -2.79 11.75 10.72
C HIS A 12 -4.31 11.77 11.01
N TYR A 13 -4.70 11.40 12.23
CA TYR A 13 -6.09 11.26 12.65
C TYR A 13 -6.30 11.73 14.10
N HIS A 14 -7.53 12.08 14.40
CA HIS A 14 -8.04 12.23 15.75
C HIS A 14 -9.34 11.44 15.89
N ARG A 15 -9.47 10.72 16.98
CA ARG A 15 -10.75 10.14 17.35
C ARG A 15 -11.65 11.28 17.82
N ILE A 16 -12.87 11.36 17.28
CA ILE A 16 -13.87 12.32 17.76
C ILE A 16 -14.37 11.77 19.09
N ASP A 17 -14.16 12.52 20.17
CA ASP A 17 -14.54 12.15 21.51
C ASP A 17 -15.26 13.31 22.19
N GLY A 18 -16.51 13.05 22.60
CA GLY A 18 -17.34 14.01 23.35
C GLY A 18 -17.56 15.35 22.65
N ASP A 19 -17.52 16.41 23.46
CA ASP A 19 -17.85 17.78 23.06
C ASP A 19 -16.63 18.59 22.56
N GLN A 20 -15.56 17.93 22.16
CA GLN A 20 -14.38 18.62 21.63
C GLN A 20 -14.74 19.30 20.30
N ILE A 21 -14.59 20.61 20.24
CA ILE A 21 -14.96 21.46 19.10
C ILE A 21 -13.81 21.79 18.16
N SER A 22 -12.57 21.43 18.53
CA SER A 22 -11.37 21.69 17.74
C SER A 22 -10.41 20.49 17.82
N TYR A 23 -9.83 20.14 16.66
CA TYR A 23 -8.84 19.08 16.53
C TYR A 23 -7.65 19.62 15.76
N ASP A 24 -6.50 19.73 16.43
CA ASP A 24 -5.30 20.29 15.84
C ASP A 24 -4.37 19.19 15.36
N PHE A 25 -3.80 19.36 14.16
CA PHE A 25 -2.83 18.47 13.56
C PHE A 25 -1.46 19.14 13.48
N GLY A 26 -0.47 18.52 14.08
CA GLY A 26 0.93 18.93 13.93
C GLY A 26 1.47 18.54 12.56
N LEU A 27 1.48 19.47 11.62
CA LEU A 27 1.99 19.28 10.27
C LEU A 27 3.42 19.79 10.16
N GLN A 28 4.30 19.00 9.56
CA GLN A 28 5.66 19.39 9.20
C GLN A 28 5.76 19.39 7.67
N PRO A 29 6.37 20.41 7.06
CA PRO A 29 6.67 20.37 5.63
C PRO A 29 7.46 19.11 5.28
N TYR A 30 7.03 18.44 4.23
CA TYR A 30 7.70 17.26 3.69
C TYR A 30 7.61 17.32 2.17
N SER A 31 8.71 17.73 1.57
CA SER A 31 8.83 17.84 0.10
C SER A 31 9.35 16.54 -0.54
N GLY A 32 9.60 15.51 0.29
CA GLY A 32 10.24 14.29 -0.15
C GLY A 32 9.50 13.63 -1.30
N GLY A 33 10.19 13.48 -2.43
CA GLY A 33 9.79 12.69 -3.56
C GLY A 33 8.63 13.18 -4.42
N ILE A 34 7.93 14.24 -4.06
CA ILE A 34 6.89 14.82 -4.93
C ILE A 34 7.49 15.95 -5.77
N LYS A 35 7.57 15.74 -7.08
CA LYS A 35 8.09 16.73 -8.01
C LYS A 35 7.05 17.82 -8.31
N SER A 36 7.50 18.93 -8.88
CA SER A 36 6.64 20.06 -9.20
C SER A 36 5.51 19.76 -10.19
N ASP A 37 5.69 18.71 -11.01
CA ASP A 37 4.67 18.22 -11.94
C ASP A 37 3.69 17.22 -11.32
N GLY A 38 3.87 16.89 -10.04
CA GLY A 38 3.05 15.93 -9.28
C GLY A 38 3.52 14.48 -9.39
N SER A 39 4.56 14.19 -10.18
CA SER A 39 5.14 12.85 -10.24
C SER A 39 5.88 12.53 -8.93
N HIS A 40 5.86 11.26 -8.53
CA HIS A 40 6.45 10.80 -7.28
C HIS A 40 6.66 9.29 -7.29
N LYS A 41 7.30 8.77 -6.26
CA LYS A 41 7.38 7.34 -6.01
C LYS A 41 6.94 7.01 -4.59
N TYR A 42 6.41 5.82 -4.40
CA TYR A 42 6.08 5.31 -3.08
C TYR A 42 6.48 3.84 -2.93
N VAL A 43 6.65 3.42 -1.69
CA VAL A 43 7.01 2.04 -1.34
C VAL A 43 5.75 1.30 -0.91
N HIS A 44 5.55 0.11 -1.45
CA HIS A 44 4.50 -0.82 -1.08
C HIS A 44 5.10 -2.04 -0.37
N ILE A 45 4.61 -2.30 0.81
CA ILE A 45 4.91 -3.47 1.64
C ILE A 45 3.61 -4.10 2.14
N ALA A 46 3.65 -5.38 2.47
CA ALA A 46 2.50 -6.12 2.98
C ALA A 46 2.96 -7.31 3.84
N ASP A 47 2.04 -7.85 4.61
CA ASP A 47 2.14 -9.18 5.22
C ASP A 47 3.46 -9.36 6.00
N THR A 48 3.81 -8.40 6.85
CA THR A 48 5.05 -8.46 7.64
C THR A 48 5.01 -9.51 8.72
N GLU A 49 3.83 -9.82 9.27
CA GLU A 49 3.55 -10.93 10.17
C GLU A 49 4.60 -11.11 11.28
N ILE A 50 4.95 -10.02 11.96
CA ILE A 50 5.92 -10.04 13.05
C ILE A 50 5.22 -10.28 14.40
N PHE A 51 5.96 -10.80 15.37
CA PHE A 51 5.45 -11.05 16.73
C PHE A 51 6.15 -10.22 17.80
N ASN A 52 7.33 -9.73 17.50
CA ASN A 52 8.17 -8.94 18.41
C ASN A 52 9.04 -7.98 17.59
N THR A 53 9.95 -7.29 18.25
CA THR A 53 10.89 -6.35 17.61
C THR A 53 12.25 -6.95 17.28
N ASP A 54 12.49 -8.22 17.58
CA ASP A 54 13.79 -8.86 17.49
C ASP A 54 14.08 -9.36 16.07
N ASN A 55 15.31 -9.22 15.64
CA ASN A 55 15.83 -9.70 14.35
C ASN A 55 15.17 -9.08 13.09
N HIS A 56 14.58 -7.89 13.22
CA HIS A 56 13.97 -7.18 12.11
C HIS A 56 14.80 -5.98 11.60
N GLY A 57 16.01 -5.77 12.17
CA GLY A 57 16.84 -4.61 11.85
C GLY A 57 17.20 -4.49 10.38
N ASP A 58 17.49 -5.59 9.71
CA ASP A 58 17.99 -5.60 8.33
C ASP A 58 16.96 -5.09 7.34
N TRP A 59 15.76 -5.70 7.30
CA TRP A 59 14.73 -5.26 6.37
C TRP A 59 14.16 -3.87 6.72
N VAL A 60 14.07 -3.54 8.02
CA VAL A 60 13.67 -2.20 8.47
C VAL A 60 14.65 -1.15 7.98
N SER A 61 15.95 -1.42 8.12
CA SER A 61 17.01 -0.53 7.64
C SER A 61 16.97 -0.37 6.13
N ASN A 62 16.80 -1.46 5.38
CA ASN A 62 16.74 -1.43 3.93
C ASN A 62 15.60 -0.56 3.40
N VAL A 63 14.40 -0.69 3.99
CA VAL A 63 13.26 0.17 3.61
C VAL A 63 13.51 1.62 3.98
N ARG A 64 14.00 1.89 5.20
CA ARG A 64 14.30 3.25 5.67
C ARG A 64 15.36 3.91 4.78
N ASP A 65 16.45 3.21 4.51
CA ASP A 65 17.58 3.76 3.75
C ASP A 65 17.15 3.99 2.29
N TYR A 66 16.36 3.09 1.72
CA TYR A 66 15.75 3.30 0.41
C TYR A 66 14.87 4.55 0.39
N THR A 67 13.92 4.67 1.32
CA THR A 67 13.00 5.81 1.35
C THR A 67 13.71 7.13 1.54
N SER A 68 14.77 7.16 2.34
CA SER A 68 15.58 8.35 2.60
C SER A 68 16.45 8.74 1.40
N ASN A 69 17.16 7.78 0.80
CA ASN A 69 18.10 8.03 -0.29
C ASN A 69 17.39 8.33 -1.62
N GLU A 70 16.23 7.71 -1.83
CA GLU A 70 15.46 7.80 -3.05
C GLU A 70 14.28 8.77 -2.95
N GLU A 71 14.11 9.42 -1.82
CA GLU A 71 13.05 10.41 -1.58
C GLU A 71 11.66 9.88 -1.91
N ALA A 72 11.25 8.76 -1.30
CA ALA A 72 9.90 8.23 -1.47
C ALA A 72 8.87 9.18 -0.85
N ALA A 73 7.75 9.42 -1.55
CA ALA A 73 6.69 10.29 -1.06
C ALA A 73 5.99 9.72 0.19
N PHE A 74 5.84 8.41 0.23
CA PHE A 74 5.28 7.68 1.38
C PHE A 74 5.57 6.17 1.28
N ILE A 75 5.30 5.47 2.37
CA ILE A 75 5.19 4.01 2.43
C ILE A 75 3.72 3.66 2.64
N ILE A 76 3.24 2.64 1.97
CA ILE A 76 1.94 2.00 2.25
C ILE A 76 2.16 0.55 2.67
N HIS A 77 1.60 0.17 3.81
CA HIS A 77 1.50 -1.20 4.27
C HIS A 77 0.07 -1.70 4.04
N THR A 78 -0.10 -2.69 3.18
CA THR A 78 -1.44 -3.15 2.79
C THR A 78 -1.97 -4.29 3.65
N GLY A 79 -1.66 -4.28 4.96
CA GLY A 79 -2.29 -5.15 5.94
C GLY A 79 -1.50 -6.42 6.28
N ASP A 80 -2.04 -7.16 7.24
CA ASP A 80 -1.45 -8.32 7.88
C ASP A 80 -0.08 -8.03 8.51
N ILE A 81 -0.12 -7.10 9.47
CA ILE A 81 0.95 -6.89 10.45
C ILE A 81 0.95 -8.05 11.44
N CYS A 82 -0.21 -8.63 11.64
CA CYS A 82 -0.58 -9.83 12.36
C CYS A 82 -0.58 -9.73 13.88
N TYR A 83 -1.79 -9.94 14.39
CA TYR A 83 -2.17 -10.14 15.78
C TYR A 83 -1.76 -9.00 16.72
N GLU A 84 -2.24 -9.07 17.93
CA GLU A 84 -2.03 -8.06 18.95
C GLU A 84 -0.55 -7.71 19.19
N ASN A 85 0.31 -8.72 19.28
CA ASN A 85 1.73 -8.51 19.54
C ASN A 85 2.45 -7.90 18.33
N GLY A 86 2.10 -8.32 17.11
CA GLY A 86 2.64 -7.78 15.88
C GLY A 86 2.27 -6.32 15.71
N LEU A 87 1.01 -5.96 15.90
CA LEU A 87 0.56 -4.57 15.85
C LEU A 87 1.36 -3.67 16.80
N LYS A 88 1.56 -4.11 18.05
CA LYS A 88 2.33 -3.35 19.05
C LYS A 88 3.84 -3.31 18.77
N ALA A 89 4.39 -4.33 18.11
CA ALA A 89 5.80 -4.40 17.76
C ALA A 89 6.12 -3.59 16.50
N HIS A 90 5.33 -3.74 15.46
CA HIS A 90 5.58 -3.14 14.15
C HIS A 90 5.64 -1.61 14.22
N ILE A 91 4.73 -0.97 14.94
CA ILE A 91 4.72 0.49 15.07
C ILE A 91 5.99 1.05 15.74
N LYS A 92 6.69 0.25 16.52
CA LYS A 92 7.98 0.64 17.11
C LYS A 92 9.12 0.61 16.09
N LEU A 93 9.01 -0.28 15.11
CA LEU A 93 9.99 -0.47 14.04
C LEU A 93 9.73 0.46 12.85
N MET A 94 8.48 0.53 12.41
CA MET A 94 8.06 1.29 11.23
C MET A 94 6.99 2.31 11.59
N ASN A 95 7.38 3.56 11.57
CA ASN A 95 6.49 4.71 11.74
C ASN A 95 7.10 5.92 11.02
N THR A 96 6.34 6.98 10.85
CA THR A 96 6.77 8.18 10.12
C THR A 96 8.10 8.77 10.63
N ALA A 97 8.36 8.71 11.94
CA ALA A 97 9.61 9.24 12.52
C ALA A 97 10.80 8.33 12.17
N ASN A 98 10.66 7.01 12.29
CA ASN A 98 11.74 6.06 12.03
C ASN A 98 12.05 5.93 10.53
N MET A 99 11.05 6.05 9.67
CA MET A 99 11.20 5.92 8.22
C MET A 99 11.55 7.23 7.52
N ASN A 100 11.53 8.35 8.22
CA ASN A 100 11.73 9.69 7.67
C ASN A 100 10.76 10.09 6.54
N CYS A 101 9.72 9.32 6.30
CA CYS A 101 8.68 9.63 5.32
C CYS A 101 7.30 9.23 5.89
N PRO A 102 6.20 9.80 5.36
CA PRO A 102 4.86 9.36 5.74
C PRO A 102 4.69 7.86 5.54
N ILE A 103 4.06 7.19 6.50
CA ILE A 103 3.67 5.78 6.36
C ILE A 103 2.19 5.65 6.66
N PHE A 104 1.49 4.92 5.80
CA PHE A 104 0.05 4.66 5.84
C PHE A 104 -0.19 3.16 5.94
N TYR A 105 -1.33 2.76 6.50
CA TYR A 105 -1.63 1.37 6.81
C TYR A 105 -3.05 1.01 6.37
N CYS A 106 -3.20 -0.14 5.70
CA CYS A 106 -4.48 -0.84 5.58
C CYS A 106 -4.60 -1.86 6.70
N VAL A 107 -5.81 -2.18 7.09
CA VAL A 107 -6.10 -3.30 7.97
C VAL A 107 -6.22 -4.59 7.15
N GLY A 108 -5.53 -5.65 7.58
CA GLY A 108 -5.66 -7.00 7.05
C GLY A 108 -6.59 -7.87 7.90
N ASN A 109 -6.83 -9.11 7.49
CA ASN A 109 -7.72 -10.02 8.23
C ASN A 109 -7.15 -10.44 9.60
N HIS A 110 -5.84 -10.59 9.72
CA HIS A 110 -5.16 -10.93 10.97
C HIS A 110 -4.87 -9.72 11.87
N ASP A 111 -5.16 -8.52 11.40
CA ASP A 111 -5.08 -7.28 12.17
C ASP A 111 -6.38 -6.98 12.92
N LEU A 112 -7.47 -7.67 12.57
CA LEU A 112 -8.72 -7.67 13.33
C LEU A 112 -8.55 -8.62 14.53
N VAL A 113 -8.27 -8.05 15.69
CA VAL A 113 -7.94 -8.81 16.90
C VAL A 113 -9.02 -8.70 17.97
N LYS A 114 -8.94 -9.57 19.00
CA LYS A 114 -9.90 -9.56 20.09
C LYS A 114 -9.92 -8.22 20.81
N GLY A 115 -11.14 -7.66 20.95
CA GLY A 115 -11.41 -6.41 21.60
C GLY A 115 -12.93 -6.22 21.73
N LYS A 116 -13.39 -4.99 21.87
CA LYS A 116 -14.81 -4.65 21.79
C LYS A 116 -15.33 -4.86 20.36
N TYR A 117 -14.49 -4.59 19.38
CA TYR A 117 -14.65 -4.86 17.95
C TYR A 117 -13.28 -5.13 17.34
N GLY A 118 -13.22 -5.77 16.18
CA GLY A 118 -11.98 -6.33 15.64
C GLY A 118 -10.88 -5.32 15.39
N GLU A 119 -11.19 -4.14 14.86
CA GLU A 119 -10.22 -3.09 14.54
C GLU A 119 -9.87 -2.16 15.72
N GLU A 120 -10.43 -2.34 16.92
CA GLU A 120 -10.25 -1.42 18.05
C GLU A 120 -8.76 -1.16 18.36
N LEU A 121 -7.96 -2.23 18.42
CA LEU A 121 -6.53 -2.11 18.69
C LEU A 121 -5.79 -1.48 17.49
N PHE A 122 -6.09 -1.91 16.27
CA PHE A 122 -5.50 -1.32 15.06
C PHE A 122 -5.76 0.18 15.01
N GLU A 123 -7.00 0.62 15.17
CA GLU A 123 -7.36 2.04 15.18
C GLU A 123 -6.63 2.82 16.27
N SER A 124 -6.42 2.24 17.44
CA SER A 124 -5.72 2.90 18.54
C SER A 124 -4.24 3.16 18.25
N ILE A 125 -3.63 2.36 17.35
CA ILE A 125 -2.21 2.42 17.02
C ILE A 125 -1.97 3.11 15.69
N TYR A 126 -2.72 2.73 14.64
CA TYR A 126 -2.48 3.12 13.24
C TYR A 126 -3.49 4.13 12.70
N GLY A 127 -4.65 4.25 13.32
CA GLY A 127 -5.71 5.17 12.91
C GLY A 127 -6.86 4.51 12.18
N PRO A 128 -7.68 5.30 11.47
CA PRO A 128 -8.89 4.81 10.84
C PRO A 128 -8.59 3.72 9.80
N VAL A 129 -9.49 2.76 9.69
CA VAL A 129 -9.36 1.64 8.76
C VAL A 129 -9.81 1.97 7.33
N PHE A 130 -10.50 3.09 7.13
CA PHE A 130 -10.79 3.65 5.81
C PHE A 130 -10.61 5.17 5.82
N TYR A 131 -9.84 5.66 4.88
CA TYR A 131 -9.47 7.06 4.73
C TYR A 131 -8.87 7.31 3.35
N SER A 132 -8.64 8.58 3.02
CA SER A 132 -7.97 8.97 1.78
C SER A 132 -6.94 10.06 2.03
N PHE A 133 -6.02 10.24 1.09
CA PHE A 133 -5.03 11.30 1.10
C PHE A 133 -4.56 11.61 -0.33
N ASP A 134 -3.97 12.78 -0.49
CA ASP A 134 -3.39 13.21 -1.75
C ASP A 134 -1.85 13.14 -1.71
N ALA A 135 -1.24 12.63 -2.77
CA ALA A 135 0.18 12.79 -3.02
C ALA A 135 0.41 13.14 -4.50
N GLY A 136 1.04 14.27 -4.74
CA GLY A 136 1.22 14.79 -6.09
C GLY A 136 -0.10 14.93 -6.84
N SER A 137 -0.18 14.32 -8.02
CA SER A 137 -1.37 14.39 -8.89
C SER A 137 -2.44 13.34 -8.56
N VAL A 138 -2.16 12.39 -7.67
CA VAL A 138 -3.00 11.22 -7.42
C VAL A 138 -3.74 11.32 -6.09
N HIS A 139 -4.98 10.87 -6.08
CA HIS A 139 -5.76 10.65 -4.88
C HIS A 139 -5.70 9.17 -4.47
N TYR A 140 -5.25 8.92 -3.27
CA TYR A 140 -5.06 7.60 -2.69
C TYR A 140 -6.16 7.29 -1.70
N ILE A 141 -6.79 6.13 -1.86
CA ILE A 141 -7.92 5.68 -1.06
C ILE A 141 -7.53 4.39 -0.34
N VAL A 142 -7.68 4.36 0.97
CA VAL A 142 -7.49 3.16 1.77
C VAL A 142 -8.86 2.63 2.17
N THR A 143 -9.12 1.37 1.82
CA THR A 143 -10.34 0.65 2.18
C THR A 143 -10.00 -0.56 3.04
N PRO A 144 -10.84 -0.94 4.02
CA PRO A 144 -10.58 -2.06 4.88
C PRO A 144 -10.97 -3.38 4.24
N MET A 145 -10.45 -4.47 4.76
CA MET A 145 -11.00 -5.79 4.48
C MET A 145 -12.42 -5.94 5.05
N ALA A 146 -13.28 -6.68 4.36
CA ALA A 146 -14.68 -6.84 4.77
C ALA A 146 -14.87 -7.71 6.03
N GLY A 147 -13.85 -8.42 6.47
CA GLY A 147 -13.86 -9.28 7.65
C GLY A 147 -12.47 -9.86 7.91
N GLY A 148 -12.33 -10.62 8.97
CA GLY A 148 -11.08 -11.25 9.37
C GLY A 148 -11.25 -12.16 10.59
N ASP A 149 -10.21 -12.31 11.38
CA ASP A 149 -10.20 -13.21 12.55
C ASP A 149 -11.23 -12.82 13.61
N TYR A 150 -11.55 -11.54 13.70
CA TYR A 150 -12.63 -11.01 14.54
C TYR A 150 -13.56 -10.10 13.77
N GLN A 151 -14.79 -10.02 14.23
CA GLN A 151 -15.82 -9.19 13.60
C GLN A 151 -15.46 -7.70 13.72
N PRO A 152 -15.39 -6.97 12.60
CA PRO A 152 -15.19 -5.52 12.61
C PRO A 152 -16.45 -4.79 13.13
N GLY A 153 -16.25 -3.56 13.61
CA GLY A 153 -17.31 -2.64 13.99
C GLY A 153 -17.92 -1.90 12.82
N TYR A 154 -17.25 -1.89 11.68
CA TYR A 154 -17.75 -1.30 10.42
C TYR A 154 -18.47 -2.36 9.57
N THR A 155 -19.35 -1.88 8.71
CA THR A 155 -20.04 -2.70 7.71
C THR A 155 -19.57 -2.32 6.29
N LYS A 156 -19.84 -3.19 5.33
CA LYS A 156 -19.61 -2.87 3.91
C LYS A 156 -20.40 -1.64 3.47
N GLU A 157 -21.57 -1.40 4.07
CA GLU A 157 -22.40 -0.22 3.80
C GLU A 157 -21.74 1.06 4.32
N ASP A 158 -21.11 1.04 5.50
CA ASP A 158 -20.38 2.18 6.03
C ASP A 158 -19.24 2.58 5.11
N VAL A 159 -18.45 1.60 4.66
CA VAL A 159 -17.35 1.83 3.71
C VAL A 159 -17.87 2.35 2.36
N TYR A 160 -18.97 1.79 1.85
CA TYR A 160 -19.59 2.23 0.60
C TYR A 160 -20.05 3.70 0.69
N ARG A 161 -20.76 4.06 1.75
CA ARG A 161 -21.25 5.43 1.96
C ARG A 161 -20.11 6.43 2.08
N TRP A 162 -19.07 6.06 2.84
CA TRP A 162 -17.88 6.86 2.96
C TRP A 162 -17.17 7.04 1.61
N LEU A 163 -16.92 5.95 0.90
CA LEU A 163 -16.25 5.98 -0.42
C LEU A 163 -17.01 6.82 -1.43
N LYS A 164 -18.34 6.70 -1.47
CA LYS A 164 -19.20 7.53 -2.32
C LYS A 164 -19.05 9.02 -2.02
N ASN A 165 -19.00 9.38 -0.75
CA ASN A 165 -18.83 10.77 -0.32
C ASN A 165 -17.42 11.28 -0.63
N ASP A 166 -16.40 10.47 -0.43
CA ASP A 166 -15.01 10.81 -0.73
C ASP A 166 -14.84 11.09 -2.24
N LEU A 167 -15.29 10.16 -3.09
CA LEU A 167 -15.23 10.30 -4.55
C LEU A 167 -15.99 11.53 -5.06
N ALA A 168 -17.05 11.95 -4.38
CA ALA A 168 -17.81 13.16 -4.74
C ALA A 168 -17.03 14.45 -4.50
N GLN A 169 -15.98 14.43 -3.66
CA GLN A 169 -15.12 15.58 -3.38
C GLN A 169 -13.90 15.67 -4.33
N ILE A 170 -13.64 14.61 -5.10
CA ILE A 170 -12.48 14.56 -5.98
C ILE A 170 -12.80 15.28 -7.29
N PRO A 171 -11.91 16.15 -7.80
CA PRO A 171 -12.06 16.74 -9.13
C PRO A 171 -12.21 15.67 -10.21
N GLN A 172 -13.15 15.89 -11.13
CA GLN A 172 -13.39 14.96 -12.23
C GLN A 172 -12.09 14.70 -13.02
N GLY A 173 -11.83 13.41 -13.26
CA GLY A 173 -10.66 12.98 -14.03
C GLY A 173 -9.35 12.91 -13.23
N LYS A 174 -9.33 13.33 -11.96
CA LYS A 174 -8.17 13.09 -11.10
C LYS A 174 -7.90 11.60 -10.97
N PRO A 175 -6.67 11.11 -11.20
CA PRO A 175 -6.37 9.70 -11.05
C PRO A 175 -6.52 9.25 -9.59
N ILE A 176 -7.09 8.06 -9.40
CA ILE A 176 -7.18 7.42 -8.09
C ILE A 176 -6.41 6.10 -8.06
N VAL A 177 -5.88 5.76 -6.90
CA VAL A 177 -5.32 4.46 -6.55
C VAL A 177 -5.98 3.97 -5.28
N VAL A 178 -6.42 2.72 -5.26
CA VAL A 178 -7.03 2.13 -4.07
C VAL A 178 -6.08 1.13 -3.44
N PHE A 179 -5.91 1.25 -2.14
CA PHE A 179 -5.22 0.31 -1.28
C PHE A 179 -6.25 -0.51 -0.50
N ASN A 180 -6.06 -1.81 -0.51
CA ASN A 180 -6.84 -2.76 0.29
C ASN A 180 -5.92 -3.90 0.71
N HIS A 181 -6.36 -4.77 1.60
CA HIS A 181 -5.56 -5.94 1.90
C HIS A 181 -5.76 -7.05 0.86
N ASP A 182 -6.94 -7.19 0.27
CA ASP A 182 -7.24 -8.24 -0.70
C ASP A 182 -7.65 -7.68 -2.08
N LEU A 183 -7.62 -8.54 -3.09
CA LEU A 183 -8.04 -8.20 -4.45
C LEU A 183 -9.57 -8.10 -4.53
N LEU A 184 -10.07 -7.01 -5.11
CA LEU A 184 -11.51 -6.80 -5.28
C LEU A 184 -12.14 -7.74 -6.32
N THR A 185 -11.44 -7.98 -7.44
CA THR A 185 -11.98 -8.73 -8.58
C THR A 185 -10.88 -9.34 -9.46
N TYR A 186 -11.18 -10.47 -10.08
CA TYR A 186 -10.34 -11.07 -11.13
C TYR A 186 -10.66 -10.55 -12.54
N GLY A 187 -11.81 -9.86 -12.68
CA GLY A 187 -12.25 -9.23 -13.92
C GLY A 187 -11.67 -7.84 -14.14
N ASP A 188 -12.15 -7.14 -15.14
CA ASP A 188 -11.69 -5.81 -15.53
C ASP A 188 -12.58 -4.66 -15.03
N GLN A 189 -13.66 -4.99 -14.30
CA GLN A 189 -14.57 -4.04 -13.70
C GLN A 189 -14.41 -4.04 -12.17
N PHE A 190 -13.90 -2.94 -11.65
CA PHE A 190 -13.67 -2.74 -10.21
C PHE A 190 -14.92 -2.11 -9.59
N ILE A 191 -15.89 -2.96 -9.28
CA ILE A 191 -17.19 -2.56 -8.72
C ILE A 191 -17.19 -2.78 -7.21
N PHE A 192 -17.30 -1.70 -6.45
CA PHE A 192 -17.50 -1.73 -5.01
C PHE A 192 -18.95 -1.38 -4.68
N GLY A 193 -19.66 -2.23 -3.98
CA GLY A 193 -21.07 -1.99 -3.70
C GLY A 193 -21.67 -2.94 -2.68
N ILE A 194 -22.89 -2.63 -2.26
CA ILE A 194 -23.68 -3.41 -1.30
C ILE A 194 -24.58 -4.38 -2.05
N ASN A 195 -25.19 -3.91 -3.13
CA ASN A 195 -26.10 -4.65 -4.01
C ASN A 195 -26.06 -4.04 -5.43
N ASP A 196 -26.86 -4.55 -6.35
CA ASP A 196 -26.87 -4.11 -7.77
C ASP A 196 -27.29 -2.65 -7.97
N GLN A 197 -28.02 -2.03 -7.04
CA GLN A 197 -28.47 -0.65 -7.11
C GLN A 197 -27.53 0.32 -6.36
N GLU A 198 -26.80 -0.19 -5.37
CA GLU A 198 -25.90 0.56 -4.53
C GLU A 198 -24.46 0.08 -4.76
N GLN A 199 -23.89 0.52 -5.88
CA GLN A 199 -22.54 0.18 -6.31
C GLN A 199 -21.85 1.36 -6.98
N ILE A 200 -20.55 1.33 -6.96
CA ILE A 200 -19.65 2.28 -7.60
C ILE A 200 -18.74 1.50 -8.52
N ASN A 201 -18.73 1.84 -9.80
CA ASN A 201 -17.70 1.37 -10.71
C ASN A 201 -16.48 2.32 -10.62
N LEU A 202 -15.44 1.88 -9.96
CA LEU A 202 -14.23 2.69 -9.76
C LEU A 202 -13.50 3.01 -11.08
N ASN A 203 -13.73 2.21 -12.13
CA ASN A 203 -13.18 2.51 -13.46
C ASN A 203 -13.70 3.86 -14.00
N ASP A 204 -14.93 4.27 -13.64
CA ASP A 204 -15.52 5.55 -14.05
C ASP A 204 -14.86 6.75 -13.32
N HIS A 205 -14.09 6.50 -12.27
CA HIS A 205 -13.37 7.48 -11.46
C HIS A 205 -11.86 7.52 -11.77
N ASN A 206 -11.45 7.12 -12.99
CA ASN A 206 -10.04 7.10 -13.40
C ASN A 206 -9.14 6.28 -12.48
N LEU A 207 -9.62 5.10 -12.07
CA LEU A 207 -8.83 4.15 -11.29
C LEU A 207 -7.62 3.67 -12.10
N LYS A 208 -6.42 3.86 -11.53
CA LYS A 208 -5.14 3.44 -12.12
C LYS A 208 -4.69 2.09 -11.60
N ALA A 209 -4.84 1.88 -10.28
CA ALA A 209 -4.43 0.64 -9.65
C ALA A 209 -5.29 0.27 -8.45
N TRP A 210 -5.41 -1.04 -8.24
CA TRP A 210 -5.80 -1.69 -7.00
C TRP A 210 -4.58 -2.39 -6.43
N VAL A 211 -4.07 -1.90 -5.31
CA VAL A 211 -2.82 -2.35 -4.68
C VAL A 211 -3.17 -3.12 -3.41
N TYR A 212 -2.66 -4.34 -3.27
CA TYR A 212 -3.10 -5.25 -2.22
C TYR A 212 -1.97 -6.16 -1.69
N GLY A 213 -2.20 -6.87 -0.61
CA GLY A 213 -1.34 -7.87 0.02
C GLY A 213 -1.98 -9.26 0.02
N HIS A 214 -2.07 -9.89 1.19
CA HIS A 214 -2.84 -11.10 1.49
C HIS A 214 -2.37 -12.39 0.80
N TRP A 215 -1.98 -12.31 -0.46
CA TRP A 215 -1.63 -13.49 -1.26
C TRP A 215 -0.18 -13.92 -1.09
N HIS A 216 0.65 -13.10 -0.43
CA HIS A 216 2.08 -13.34 -0.25
C HIS A 216 2.82 -13.66 -1.55
N ILE A 217 2.49 -12.97 -2.63
CA ILE A 217 3.13 -13.13 -3.94
C ILE A 217 3.48 -11.79 -4.57
N ASN A 218 4.53 -11.78 -5.37
CA ASN A 218 4.86 -10.64 -6.22
C ASN A 218 4.08 -10.73 -7.53
N TYR A 219 2.97 -10.03 -7.60
CA TYR A 219 2.06 -10.10 -8.74
C TYR A 219 1.69 -8.73 -9.27
N ILE A 220 1.67 -8.60 -10.58
CA ILE A 220 1.16 -7.43 -11.28
C ILE A 220 0.40 -7.89 -12.52
N LYS A 221 -0.82 -7.40 -12.67
CA LYS A 221 -1.67 -7.73 -13.82
C LYS A 221 -2.42 -6.50 -14.28
N LYS A 222 -2.48 -6.31 -15.59
CA LYS A 222 -3.36 -5.32 -16.19
C LYS A 222 -4.73 -5.94 -16.43
N GLN A 223 -5.77 -5.35 -15.83
CA GLN A 223 -7.16 -5.73 -15.96
C GLN A 223 -7.93 -4.57 -16.60
N GLY A 224 -8.18 -4.65 -17.92
CA GLY A 224 -8.65 -3.49 -18.67
C GLY A 224 -7.65 -2.35 -18.65
N ASN A 225 -8.03 -1.22 -18.06
CA ASN A 225 -7.16 -0.04 -17.87
C ASN A 225 -6.59 0.08 -16.46
N VAL A 226 -6.91 -0.85 -15.56
CA VAL A 226 -6.50 -0.84 -14.16
C VAL A 226 -5.42 -1.90 -13.94
N TYR A 227 -4.47 -1.60 -13.07
CA TYR A 227 -3.49 -2.58 -12.61
C TYR A 227 -3.86 -3.13 -11.24
N SER A 228 -3.85 -4.45 -11.09
CA SER A 228 -3.82 -5.13 -9.80
C SER A 228 -2.36 -5.38 -9.43
N VAL A 229 -1.95 -4.93 -8.25
CA VAL A 229 -0.54 -4.98 -7.81
C VAL A 229 -0.48 -5.57 -6.42
N SER A 230 0.24 -6.69 -6.28
CA SER A 230 0.54 -7.32 -4.99
C SER A 230 2.05 -7.43 -4.76
N THR A 231 2.44 -7.56 -3.52
CA THR A 231 3.83 -7.82 -3.11
C THR A 231 3.89 -9.01 -2.17
N ALA A 232 5.01 -9.74 -2.22
CA ALA A 232 5.31 -10.79 -1.27
C ALA A 232 5.67 -10.20 0.11
N THR A 233 5.77 -11.05 1.11
CA THR A 233 6.19 -10.62 2.44
C THR A 233 7.63 -10.07 2.39
N LEU A 234 7.82 -8.99 3.11
CA LEU A 234 9.07 -8.22 3.10
C LEU A 234 10.25 -9.01 3.66
N ASP A 235 10.00 -9.87 4.63
CA ASP A 235 11.01 -10.63 5.37
C ASP A 235 11.14 -12.08 4.88
N LYS A 236 10.02 -12.74 4.58
CA LYS A 236 9.97 -14.18 4.30
C LYS A 236 9.89 -14.53 2.82
N GLY A 237 9.66 -13.54 1.97
CA GLY A 237 9.39 -13.77 0.54
C GLY A 237 7.97 -14.27 0.28
N GLY A 238 7.74 -14.80 -0.91
CA GLY A 238 6.43 -15.26 -1.34
C GLY A 238 6.20 -16.75 -1.10
N ILE A 239 4.93 -17.14 -1.03
CA ILE A 239 4.53 -18.57 -1.00
C ILE A 239 4.85 -19.26 -2.34
N ASP A 240 5.04 -18.47 -3.39
CA ASP A 240 5.50 -18.90 -4.72
C ASP A 240 7.02 -19.05 -4.81
N HIS A 241 7.72 -19.02 -3.67
CA HIS A 241 9.19 -19.04 -3.54
C HIS A 241 9.89 -17.79 -4.13
N SER A 242 9.15 -16.70 -4.34
CA SER A 242 9.77 -15.42 -4.69
C SER A 242 10.59 -14.88 -3.53
N THR A 243 11.65 -14.15 -3.87
CA THR A 243 12.59 -13.59 -2.90
C THR A 243 11.93 -12.50 -2.07
N SER A 244 12.32 -12.38 -0.79
CA SER A 244 11.98 -11.27 0.10
C SER A 244 12.25 -9.93 -0.57
N ALA A 245 11.22 -9.11 -0.72
CA ALA A 245 11.30 -7.86 -1.47
C ALA A 245 10.22 -6.88 -1.01
N PHE A 246 10.42 -5.62 -1.33
CA PHE A 246 9.37 -4.62 -1.34
C PHE A 246 9.21 -4.03 -2.74
N ARG A 247 8.05 -3.47 -3.01
CA ARG A 247 7.75 -2.91 -4.31
C ARG A 247 7.85 -1.40 -4.29
N VAL A 248 8.39 -0.82 -5.36
CA VAL A 248 8.42 0.62 -5.57
C VAL A 248 7.56 0.95 -6.78
N LEU A 249 6.62 1.87 -6.61
CA LEU A 249 5.77 2.37 -7.68
C LEU A 249 6.25 3.80 -8.03
N HIS A 250 6.67 3.98 -9.28
CA HIS A 250 7.04 5.29 -9.84
C HIS A 250 5.84 5.85 -10.59
N VAL A 251 5.23 6.89 -10.06
CA VAL A 251 3.97 7.48 -10.54
C VAL A 251 4.29 8.76 -11.32
N ASP A 252 3.77 8.85 -12.53
CA ASP A 252 3.90 10.04 -13.35
C ASP A 252 2.81 11.08 -13.06
N LYS A 253 2.89 12.23 -13.70
CA LYS A 253 1.92 13.33 -13.56
C LYS A 253 0.48 13.00 -13.98
N LYS A 254 0.26 11.89 -14.68
CA LYS A 254 -1.07 11.38 -15.09
C LYS A 254 -1.58 10.27 -14.19
N GLY A 255 -0.78 9.87 -13.19
CA GLY A 255 -1.08 8.74 -12.32
C GLY A 255 -0.77 7.38 -12.95
N ASP A 256 -0.18 7.34 -14.15
CA ASP A 256 0.32 6.09 -14.72
C ASP A 256 1.63 5.73 -14.01
N PHE A 257 1.92 4.43 -13.88
CA PHE A 257 3.05 4.02 -13.09
C PHE A 257 3.85 2.87 -13.70
N THR A 258 5.09 2.76 -13.28
CA THR A 258 5.94 1.60 -13.42
C THR A 258 6.24 1.00 -12.05
N SER A 259 6.52 -0.28 -12.02
CA SER A 259 6.77 -1.01 -10.78
C SER A 259 8.14 -1.65 -10.81
N GLU A 260 8.82 -1.58 -9.69
CA GLU A 260 10.15 -2.15 -9.45
C GLU A 260 10.12 -2.97 -8.16
N LEU A 261 10.83 -4.11 -8.15
CA LEU A 261 11.09 -4.89 -6.94
C LEU A 261 12.48 -4.54 -6.40
N ARG A 262 12.55 -4.32 -5.09
CA ARG A 262 13.80 -4.18 -4.33
C ARG A 262 13.92 -5.32 -3.36
N TYR A 263 14.98 -6.09 -3.49
CA TYR A 263 15.23 -7.22 -2.61
C TYR A 263 15.67 -6.75 -1.23
N THR A 264 15.09 -7.38 -0.22
CA THR A 264 15.35 -7.02 1.18
C THR A 264 16.72 -7.46 1.63
N TYR A 265 17.16 -8.65 1.18
CA TYR A 265 18.45 -9.22 1.50
C TYR A 265 19.31 -9.29 0.23
N LEU A 266 20.46 -8.62 0.24
CA LEU A 266 21.27 -8.38 -0.96
C LEU A 266 22.55 -9.20 -1.03
N ASP A 267 22.83 -10.04 -0.05
CA ASP A 267 24.05 -10.85 0.03
C ASP A 267 24.13 -11.94 -1.06
N LYS A 268 22.99 -12.28 -1.67
CA LYS A 268 22.90 -13.19 -2.84
C LYS A 268 21.76 -12.75 -3.74
N SER A 269 22.04 -12.50 -5.00
CA SER A 269 21.00 -12.20 -5.98
C SER A 269 21.25 -12.90 -7.31
N ILE A 270 20.16 -13.27 -7.99
CA ILE A 270 20.18 -13.78 -9.35
C ILE A 270 19.30 -12.87 -10.20
N GLN A 271 19.84 -12.35 -11.27
CA GLN A 271 19.13 -11.45 -12.15
C GLN A 271 19.19 -11.93 -13.60
N ILE A 272 18.04 -12.06 -14.25
CA ILE A 272 17.97 -12.26 -15.70
C ILE A 272 18.17 -10.90 -16.35
N SER A 273 19.27 -10.71 -17.06
CA SER A 273 19.56 -9.46 -17.77
C SER A 273 19.13 -9.51 -19.24
N THR A 274 18.89 -10.71 -19.77
CA THR A 274 18.35 -10.93 -21.11
C THR A 274 17.50 -12.21 -21.10
N PRO A 275 16.28 -12.22 -21.67
CA PRO A 275 15.56 -11.07 -22.23
C PRO A 275 15.03 -10.10 -21.19
N ALA A 276 14.90 -8.84 -21.55
CA ALA A 276 14.13 -7.88 -20.75
C ALA A 276 12.63 -8.22 -20.82
N GLU A 277 11.87 -7.78 -19.85
CA GLU A 277 10.42 -7.99 -19.81
C GLU A 277 9.75 -7.53 -21.11
N GLY A 278 8.91 -8.40 -21.67
CA GLY A 278 8.24 -8.14 -22.95
C GLY A 278 9.09 -8.31 -24.21
N GLN A 279 10.37 -8.67 -24.08
CA GLN A 279 11.27 -8.91 -25.21
C GLN A 279 11.65 -10.40 -25.29
N VAL A 280 11.57 -10.96 -26.49
CA VAL A 280 12.06 -12.32 -26.79
C VAL A 280 13.08 -12.21 -27.93
N PRO A 281 14.36 -11.92 -27.65
CA PRO A 281 15.37 -11.87 -28.67
C PRO A 281 15.64 -13.28 -29.19
N VAL A 282 15.19 -13.55 -30.41
CA VAL A 282 15.40 -14.83 -31.08
C VAL A 282 16.59 -14.68 -32.00
N LEU A 283 17.60 -15.51 -31.80
CA LEU A 283 18.77 -15.60 -32.69
C LEU A 283 18.36 -16.20 -34.04
N ALA A 284 19.19 -15.99 -35.07
CA ALA A 284 18.99 -16.57 -36.41
C ALA A 284 18.84 -18.09 -36.38
N SER A 285 19.39 -18.77 -35.38
CA SER A 285 19.25 -20.19 -35.13
C SER A 285 17.89 -20.64 -34.58
N GLY A 286 16.99 -19.69 -34.23
CA GLY A 286 15.76 -19.99 -33.51
C GLY A 286 15.93 -20.11 -31.98
N ALA A 287 17.14 -19.97 -31.47
CA ALA A 287 17.42 -20.01 -30.03
C ALA A 287 17.13 -18.65 -29.35
N VAL A 288 16.74 -18.69 -28.10
CA VAL A 288 16.62 -17.52 -27.24
C VAL A 288 17.86 -17.42 -26.35
N LEU A 289 18.55 -16.29 -26.42
CA LEU A 289 19.65 -16.01 -25.50
C LEU A 289 19.11 -15.58 -24.13
N VAL A 290 19.48 -16.33 -23.10
CA VAL A 290 19.19 -15.97 -21.71
C VAL A 290 20.51 -15.69 -21.00
N THR A 291 20.67 -14.49 -20.47
CA THR A 291 21.82 -14.12 -19.62
C THR A 291 21.34 -13.95 -18.19
N VAL A 292 21.99 -14.67 -17.29
CA VAL A 292 21.72 -14.63 -15.85
C VAL A 292 22.97 -14.13 -15.14
N ASN A 293 22.82 -13.05 -14.40
CA ASN A 293 23.85 -12.56 -13.49
C ASN A 293 23.60 -13.14 -12.09
N VAL A 294 24.63 -13.66 -11.48
CA VAL A 294 24.63 -14.18 -10.09
C VAL A 294 25.60 -13.33 -9.29
N TYR A 295 25.12 -12.71 -8.20
CA TYR A 295 25.91 -11.84 -7.32
C TYR A 295 26.06 -12.45 -5.93
#